data_1a0cca87d5adfe5ac2f203da749f39e8
#
_entry.id   1a0cca87d5adfe5ac2f203da749f39e8
#
_cell.length_a   1.000
_cell.length_b   1.000
_cell.length_c   1.000
_cell.angle_alpha   90.00
_cell.angle_beta   90.00
_cell.angle_gamma   90.00
#
_symmetry.space_group_name_H-M   'P 1'
#
loop_
_entity.id
_entity.type
_entity.pdbx_description
1 polymer ?
#
loop_
_entity_poly.entity_id
_entity_poly.type
_entity_poly.pdbx_seq_one_letter_code
_entity_poly.pdbx_strand_id
1 'polypeptide(L)'
;MGRPSQGKWVADKVQVIPGYEDCYIYKRPGSNTWQYYLSIPGEGEERKSTKVKGSPADSSVGQEEAKKVALDRKLEVMSRQKQGLKARRVKKMFDFIDEFLEEERKRIRPYNQKGFITAETFRGKRTHLASLKRFYKDKSIKLEDLDYPKLFDYPTWRLTPEPTWNPTVPKHNHSVCTELTTIRAFFGYLHRQGYISSVPSFKKVERESLRVNRRDYLNARQYAQTLNTVRAWSRRTDVTDIQSYNRKVLYEAIKIMSNSLLRIGELRQLRWSDLEPASQLSKEDQKNAHIIRIRKEITKVGEPRTLVSPTVDAFNTIRELRGIPKQPRSPWPSIPPEFRNQLIFTKARDQEQPLGTGTWNRCWQEIKELCAERYWGNKNITWYSFRHTGISFAVARNVPHLPLSKFAGTGTRYVEDVYYHHEAETQQIYDLLQQNRKFFNQSVDEEKDFLVDLESVLEDIDLK
;
A
#
# COMPACT_ATOMS: atom_id res chain seq x y z
N MET A 1 -18.53 42.97 -22.10
CA MET A 1 -18.97 42.89 -23.50
C MET A 1 -20.03 41.79 -23.60
N GLY A 2 -21.29 42.16 -23.89
CA GLY A 2 -22.40 41.22 -24.00
C GLY A 2 -22.19 40.26 -25.18
N ARG A 3 -22.51 38.97 -24.99
CA ARG A 3 -22.53 37.99 -26.08
C ARG A 3 -23.47 38.47 -27.19
N PRO A 4 -23.03 38.59 -28.47
CA PRO A 4 -23.89 38.98 -29.56
C PRO A 4 -25.04 37.99 -29.71
N SER A 5 -26.21 38.48 -30.06
CA SER A 5 -27.42 37.67 -30.27
C SER A 5 -27.17 36.54 -31.29
N GLN A 6 -27.75 35.36 -31.06
CA GLN A 6 -27.50 34.11 -31.82
C GLN A 6 -27.61 34.23 -33.35
N GLY A 7 -28.31 35.25 -33.88
CA GLY A 7 -28.53 35.43 -35.31
C GLY A 7 -27.33 35.85 -36.16
N LYS A 8 -26.25 36.34 -35.56
CA LYS A 8 -25.05 36.80 -36.27
C LYS A 8 -23.93 35.74 -36.52
N TRP A 9 -24.08 34.54 -35.96
CA TRP A 9 -23.02 33.52 -36.02
C TRP A 9 -23.34 32.37 -36.96
N VAL A 10 -24.52 32.30 -37.55
CA VAL A 10 -25.00 31.20 -38.38
C VAL A 10 -25.47 31.74 -39.72
N ALA A 11 -24.83 31.32 -40.77
CA ALA A 11 -25.29 31.48 -42.15
C ALA A 11 -25.69 30.15 -42.74
N ASP A 12 -26.53 30.13 -43.73
CA ASP A 12 -26.98 28.94 -44.47
C ASP A 12 -27.44 27.79 -43.57
N LYS A 13 -28.31 28.07 -42.56
CA LYS A 13 -28.83 27.03 -41.67
C LYS A 13 -29.78 26.11 -42.47
N VAL A 14 -29.46 24.83 -42.51
CA VAL A 14 -30.23 23.78 -43.19
C VAL A 14 -30.53 22.63 -42.25
N GLN A 15 -31.78 22.26 -42.09
CA GLN A 15 -32.17 21.10 -41.29
C GLN A 15 -31.64 19.81 -41.92
N VAL A 16 -31.15 18.90 -41.08
CA VAL A 16 -30.66 17.57 -41.52
C VAL A 16 -31.86 16.66 -41.83
N ILE A 17 -32.88 16.73 -40.99
CA ILE A 17 -34.16 16.07 -41.21
C ILE A 17 -35.24 17.17 -41.22
N PRO A 18 -36.02 17.29 -42.32
CA PRO A 18 -37.07 18.30 -42.38
C PRO A 18 -38.03 18.21 -41.21
N GLY A 19 -38.36 19.35 -40.61
CA GLY A 19 -39.25 19.43 -39.44
C GLY A 19 -38.60 19.19 -38.09
N TYR A 20 -37.32 18.82 -38.02
CA TYR A 20 -36.55 18.62 -36.76
C TYR A 20 -35.49 19.69 -36.55
N GLU A 21 -35.64 20.49 -35.50
CA GLU A 21 -34.69 21.56 -35.18
C GLU A 21 -33.49 21.10 -34.30
N ASP A 22 -33.52 19.86 -33.80
CA ASP A 22 -32.50 19.29 -32.94
C ASP A 22 -31.19 18.97 -33.65
N CYS A 23 -31.17 18.93 -35.00
CA CYS A 23 -30.01 18.71 -35.83
C CYS A 23 -30.05 19.52 -37.11
N TYR A 24 -29.07 20.39 -37.32
CA TYR A 24 -28.94 21.15 -38.55
C TYR A 24 -27.46 21.37 -38.90
N ILE A 25 -27.22 21.63 -40.18
CA ILE A 25 -25.90 22.08 -40.67
C ILE A 25 -25.95 23.60 -40.92
N TYR A 26 -24.81 24.23 -40.83
CA TYR A 26 -24.68 25.68 -41.03
C TYR A 26 -23.24 26.04 -41.40
N LYS A 27 -23.06 27.22 -41.98
CA LYS A 27 -21.74 27.86 -42.17
C LYS A 27 -21.54 28.97 -41.14
N ARG A 28 -20.30 29.19 -40.75
CA ARG A 28 -19.92 30.40 -40.01
C ARG A 28 -19.61 31.51 -41.01
N PRO A 29 -19.93 32.77 -40.72
CA PRO A 29 -19.54 33.88 -41.55
C PRO A 29 -18.04 33.85 -41.85
N GLY A 30 -17.64 33.90 -43.10
CA GLY A 30 -16.26 33.83 -43.55
C GLY A 30 -15.63 32.43 -43.58
N SER A 31 -16.38 31.37 -43.34
CA SER A 31 -15.89 29.98 -43.39
C SER A 31 -16.51 29.22 -44.57
N ASN A 32 -15.67 28.54 -45.33
CA ASN A 32 -16.07 27.66 -46.43
C ASN A 32 -16.33 26.20 -45.94
N THR A 33 -16.34 25.94 -44.62
CA THR A 33 -16.52 24.60 -44.11
C THR A 33 -17.85 24.49 -43.38
N TRP A 34 -18.63 23.50 -43.76
CA TRP A 34 -19.87 23.19 -43.08
C TRP A 34 -19.60 22.75 -41.63
N GLN A 35 -20.46 23.25 -40.72
CA GLN A 35 -20.55 22.85 -39.32
C GLN A 35 -21.87 22.14 -39.10
N TYR A 36 -21.98 21.32 -38.09
CA TYR A 36 -23.28 20.82 -37.63
C TYR A 36 -23.54 21.26 -36.18
N TYR A 37 -24.82 21.39 -35.92
CA TYR A 37 -25.40 21.50 -34.58
C TYR A 37 -26.20 20.26 -34.30
N LEU A 38 -26.11 19.71 -33.10
CA LEU A 38 -26.89 18.60 -32.61
C LEU A 38 -27.23 18.86 -31.14
N SER A 39 -28.55 18.90 -30.85
CA SER A 39 -29.06 18.89 -29.46
C SER A 39 -29.09 17.47 -28.97
N ILE A 40 -28.49 17.23 -27.78
CA ILE A 40 -28.41 15.92 -27.18
C ILE A 40 -29.18 15.95 -25.88
N PRO A 41 -30.37 15.28 -25.81
CA PRO A 41 -31.19 15.29 -24.61
C PRO A 41 -30.42 14.87 -23.36
N GLY A 42 -30.48 15.69 -22.30
CA GLY A 42 -29.80 15.46 -21.04
C GLY A 42 -28.29 15.77 -21.02
N GLU A 43 -27.66 16.02 -22.18
CA GLU A 43 -26.20 16.27 -22.28
C GLU A 43 -25.86 17.64 -22.92
N GLY A 44 -26.87 18.40 -23.35
CA GLY A 44 -26.70 19.72 -23.96
C GLY A 44 -26.44 19.69 -25.47
N GLU A 45 -25.63 20.61 -25.99
CA GLU A 45 -25.44 20.82 -27.44
C GLU A 45 -24.04 20.36 -27.89
N GLU A 46 -23.96 19.84 -29.12
CA GLU A 46 -22.70 19.58 -29.83
C GLU A 46 -22.65 20.43 -31.07
N ARG A 47 -21.54 21.17 -31.25
CA ARG A 47 -21.27 21.98 -32.46
C ARG A 47 -19.88 21.65 -32.94
N LYS A 48 -19.77 21.03 -34.13
CA LYS A 48 -18.49 20.61 -34.70
C LYS A 48 -18.42 20.83 -36.20
N SER A 49 -17.19 20.86 -36.75
CA SER A 49 -16.95 20.86 -38.18
C SER A 49 -17.29 19.49 -38.77
N THR A 50 -18.00 19.51 -39.90
CA THR A 50 -18.22 18.30 -40.72
C THR A 50 -16.96 17.93 -41.54
N LYS A 51 -15.96 18.86 -41.61
CA LYS A 51 -14.78 18.81 -42.49
C LYS A 51 -15.13 18.88 -43.98
N VAL A 52 -16.40 19.00 -44.33
CA VAL A 52 -16.90 19.13 -45.72
C VAL A 52 -16.74 20.59 -46.13
N LYS A 53 -16.13 20.84 -47.28
CA LYS A 53 -15.99 22.20 -47.85
C LYS A 53 -17.27 22.58 -48.61
N GLY A 54 -17.73 23.78 -48.37
CA GLY A 54 -18.76 24.42 -49.12
C GLY A 54 -18.17 25.48 -50.08
N SER A 55 -19.06 26.18 -50.82
CA SER A 55 -18.69 27.34 -51.62
C SER A 55 -19.35 28.60 -51.07
N PRO A 56 -18.68 29.76 -51.06
CA PRO A 56 -19.36 31.03 -50.76
C PRO A 56 -20.33 31.49 -51.88
N ALA A 57 -20.07 31.05 -53.12
CA ALA A 57 -20.88 31.43 -54.29
C ALA A 57 -22.08 30.50 -54.50
N ASP A 58 -22.03 29.27 -53.96
CA ASP A 58 -23.10 28.29 -54.08
C ASP A 58 -23.31 27.54 -52.74
N SER A 59 -24.46 27.80 -52.12
CA SER A 59 -24.80 27.20 -50.83
C SER A 59 -25.10 25.71 -50.90
N SER A 60 -25.33 25.14 -52.10
CA SER A 60 -25.60 23.71 -52.29
C SER A 60 -24.31 22.83 -52.24
N VAL A 61 -23.14 23.44 -52.53
CA VAL A 61 -21.88 22.72 -52.58
C VAL A 61 -21.55 22.07 -51.25
N GLY A 62 -21.40 20.74 -51.24
CA GLY A 62 -21.09 19.95 -50.07
C GLY A 62 -22.23 19.81 -49.03
N GLN A 63 -23.41 20.33 -49.32
CA GLN A 63 -24.55 20.36 -48.38
C GLN A 63 -25.04 18.94 -48.04
N GLU A 64 -25.23 18.09 -49.04
CA GLU A 64 -25.73 16.72 -48.84
C GLU A 64 -24.70 15.85 -48.10
N GLU A 65 -23.40 16.02 -48.41
CA GLU A 65 -22.37 15.33 -47.70
C GLU A 65 -22.28 15.80 -46.23
N ALA A 66 -22.39 17.08 -45.99
CA ALA A 66 -22.44 17.63 -44.64
C ALA A 66 -23.67 17.17 -43.84
N LYS A 67 -24.84 17.08 -44.48
CA LYS A 67 -26.07 16.50 -43.89
C LYS A 67 -25.83 15.04 -43.50
N LYS A 68 -25.23 14.25 -44.38
CA LYS A 68 -24.90 12.84 -44.10
C LYS A 68 -24.03 12.72 -42.85
N VAL A 69 -22.95 13.48 -42.74
CA VAL A 69 -22.03 13.49 -41.57
C VAL A 69 -22.83 13.85 -40.29
N ALA A 70 -23.71 14.84 -40.36
CA ALA A 70 -24.51 15.24 -39.20
C ALA A 70 -25.56 14.18 -38.82
N LEU A 71 -26.18 13.54 -39.81
CA LEU A 71 -27.16 12.47 -39.62
C LEU A 71 -26.50 11.23 -39.00
N ASP A 72 -25.37 10.80 -39.54
CA ASP A 72 -24.61 9.67 -38.98
C ASP A 72 -24.25 9.91 -37.51
N ARG A 73 -23.86 11.14 -37.17
CA ARG A 73 -23.60 11.52 -35.79
C ARG A 73 -24.87 11.50 -34.92
N LYS A 74 -25.98 11.97 -35.43
CA LYS A 74 -27.28 11.91 -34.73
C LYS A 74 -27.70 10.45 -34.45
N LEU A 75 -27.59 9.57 -35.44
CA LEU A 75 -27.91 8.16 -35.29
C LEU A 75 -26.98 7.48 -34.28
N GLU A 76 -25.69 7.80 -34.30
CA GLU A 76 -24.73 7.33 -33.28
C GLU A 76 -25.15 7.77 -31.88
N VAL A 77 -25.50 9.05 -31.68
CA VAL A 77 -25.95 9.60 -30.40
C VAL A 77 -27.19 8.86 -29.90
N MET A 78 -28.21 8.69 -30.78
CA MET A 78 -29.43 7.98 -30.44
C MET A 78 -29.15 6.51 -30.05
N SER A 79 -28.32 5.81 -30.82
CA SER A 79 -27.91 4.43 -30.51
C SER A 79 -27.23 4.33 -29.12
N ARG A 80 -26.34 5.22 -28.83
CA ARG A 80 -25.67 5.27 -27.53
C ARG A 80 -26.62 5.57 -26.38
N GLN A 81 -27.48 6.55 -26.52
CA GLN A 81 -28.50 6.88 -25.51
C GLN A 81 -29.46 5.71 -25.27
N LYS A 82 -29.86 4.99 -26.33
CA LYS A 82 -30.66 3.78 -26.21
C LYS A 82 -29.94 2.67 -25.42
N GLN A 83 -28.62 2.64 -25.46
CA GLN A 83 -27.78 1.74 -24.67
C GLN A 83 -27.46 2.29 -23.26
N GLY A 84 -28.05 3.43 -22.85
CA GLY A 84 -27.75 4.08 -21.57
C GLY A 84 -26.34 4.72 -21.51
N LEU A 85 -25.70 4.94 -22.67
CA LEU A 85 -24.35 5.51 -22.75
C LEU A 85 -24.41 7.01 -23.01
N LYS A 86 -23.44 7.74 -22.44
CA LYS A 86 -23.23 9.16 -22.73
C LYS A 86 -22.87 9.37 -24.21
N ALA A 87 -23.54 10.26 -24.87
CA ALA A 87 -23.29 10.58 -26.27
C ALA A 87 -22.06 11.47 -26.47
N ARG A 88 -21.77 12.36 -25.51
CA ARG A 88 -20.56 13.23 -25.55
C ARG A 88 -19.32 12.49 -25.11
N ARG A 89 -18.31 12.45 -26.02
CA ARG A 89 -17.01 11.86 -25.77
C ARG A 89 -15.91 12.93 -25.94
N VAL A 90 -16.01 14.00 -25.17
CA VAL A 90 -15.14 15.18 -25.38
C VAL A 90 -13.77 15.02 -24.71
N LYS A 91 -13.67 14.13 -23.70
CA LYS A 91 -12.45 14.02 -22.86
C LYS A 91 -11.52 12.93 -23.34
N LYS A 92 -10.21 13.18 -23.17
CA LYS A 92 -9.17 12.20 -23.37
C LYS A 92 -9.19 11.15 -22.25
N MET A 93 -8.70 9.97 -22.54
CA MET A 93 -8.59 8.89 -21.53
C MET A 93 -7.83 9.37 -20.28
N PHE A 94 -6.79 10.17 -20.45
CA PHE A 94 -5.97 10.64 -19.32
C PHE A 94 -6.73 11.60 -18.42
N ASP A 95 -7.64 12.43 -18.96
CA ASP A 95 -8.48 13.31 -18.18
C ASP A 95 -9.45 12.49 -17.30
N PHE A 96 -9.99 11.39 -17.83
CA PHE A 96 -10.80 10.45 -17.05
C PHE A 96 -10.04 9.75 -15.94
N ILE A 97 -8.76 9.43 -16.16
CA ILE A 97 -7.88 8.87 -15.10
C ILE A 97 -7.74 9.89 -13.97
N ASP A 98 -7.53 11.15 -14.30
CA ASP A 98 -7.37 12.21 -13.31
C ASP A 98 -8.68 12.47 -12.54
N GLU A 99 -9.83 12.44 -13.22
CA GLU A 99 -11.17 12.49 -12.56
C GLU A 99 -11.39 11.31 -11.61
N PHE A 100 -11.10 10.10 -12.06
CA PHE A 100 -11.21 8.92 -11.20
C PHE A 100 -10.32 9.03 -9.96
N LEU A 101 -9.10 9.54 -10.12
CA LEU A 101 -8.20 9.75 -8.99
C LEU A 101 -8.73 10.81 -8.02
N GLU A 102 -9.38 11.87 -8.51
CA GLU A 102 -10.02 12.86 -7.63
C GLU A 102 -11.22 12.26 -6.85
N GLU A 103 -12.04 11.41 -7.49
CA GLU A 103 -13.09 10.68 -6.79
C GLU A 103 -12.52 9.72 -5.72
N GLU A 104 -11.45 9.00 -6.04
CA GLU A 104 -10.76 8.13 -5.08
C GLU A 104 -10.11 8.93 -3.93
N ARG A 105 -9.60 10.16 -4.21
CA ARG A 105 -9.05 11.06 -3.20
C ARG A 105 -10.07 11.45 -2.13
N LYS A 106 -11.32 11.70 -2.51
CA LYS A 106 -12.41 12.00 -1.58
C LYS A 106 -12.70 10.86 -0.59
N ARG A 107 -12.32 9.64 -0.95
CA ARG A 107 -12.49 8.42 -0.14
C ARG A 107 -11.37 8.19 0.87
N ILE A 108 -10.34 9.02 0.91
CA ILE A 108 -9.21 8.83 1.81
C ILE A 108 -9.65 9.04 3.26
N ARG A 109 -9.29 8.10 4.12
CA ARG A 109 -9.44 8.18 5.58
C ARG A 109 -8.11 7.80 6.25
N PRO A 110 -7.87 8.29 7.48
CA PRO A 110 -6.61 8.02 8.18
C PRO A 110 -6.42 6.55 8.57
N TYR A 111 -7.48 5.76 8.60
CA TYR A 111 -7.47 4.34 8.93
C TYR A 111 -8.41 3.56 7.99
N ASN A 112 -8.26 2.22 7.98
CA ASN A 112 -9.11 1.35 7.18
C ASN A 112 -10.56 1.37 7.69
N GLN A 113 -11.47 1.75 6.80
CA GLN A 113 -12.90 1.76 7.01
C GLN A 113 -13.60 1.23 5.77
N LYS A 114 -14.66 0.42 5.95
CA LYS A 114 -15.42 -0.14 4.83
C LYS A 114 -15.92 0.97 3.89
N GLY A 115 -15.70 0.82 2.61
CA GLY A 115 -16.07 1.83 1.59
C GLY A 115 -15.08 2.98 1.40
N PHE A 116 -14.01 3.06 2.22
CA PHE A 116 -12.97 4.08 2.14
C PHE A 116 -11.60 3.48 1.86
N ILE A 117 -10.59 4.31 1.59
CA ILE A 117 -9.23 3.89 1.32
C ILE A 117 -8.23 4.66 2.18
N THR A 118 -7.05 4.10 2.40
CA THR A 118 -5.94 4.82 3.05
C THR A 118 -5.16 5.65 2.04
N ALA A 119 -4.40 6.65 2.52
CA ALA A 119 -3.51 7.44 1.68
C ALA A 119 -2.47 6.56 0.93
N GLU A 120 -2.03 5.45 1.54
CA GLU A 120 -1.12 4.50 0.91
C GLU A 120 -1.79 3.74 -0.24
N THR A 121 -3.03 3.29 -0.05
CA THR A 121 -3.83 2.67 -1.11
C THR A 121 -4.05 3.63 -2.27
N PHE A 122 -4.34 4.91 -1.99
CA PHE A 122 -4.46 5.94 -3.02
C PHE A 122 -3.16 6.15 -3.79
N ARG A 123 -2.01 6.20 -3.09
CA ARG A 123 -0.68 6.29 -3.72
C ARG A 123 -0.43 5.11 -4.66
N GLY A 124 -0.77 3.89 -4.23
CA GLY A 124 -0.71 2.69 -5.07
C GLY A 124 -1.55 2.83 -6.34
N LYS A 125 -2.83 3.23 -6.20
CA LYS A 125 -3.72 3.45 -7.36
C LYS A 125 -3.15 4.46 -8.35
N ARG A 126 -2.61 5.57 -7.88
CA ARG A 126 -1.95 6.59 -8.71
C ARG A 126 -0.77 5.99 -9.49
N THR A 127 0.06 5.17 -8.84
CA THR A 127 1.19 4.49 -9.50
C THR A 127 0.71 3.50 -10.56
N HIS A 128 -0.32 2.72 -10.26
CA HIS A 128 -0.90 1.76 -11.20
C HIS A 128 -1.45 2.45 -12.46
N LEU A 129 -2.19 3.53 -12.30
CA LEU A 129 -2.74 4.28 -13.43
C LEU A 129 -1.67 5.07 -14.20
N ALA A 130 -0.58 5.46 -13.55
CA ALA A 130 0.59 5.99 -14.26
C ALA A 130 1.24 4.94 -15.18
N SER A 131 1.20 3.66 -14.83
CA SER A 131 1.63 2.59 -15.72
C SER A 131 0.71 2.45 -16.93
N LEU A 132 -0.61 2.57 -16.74
CA LEU A 132 -1.56 2.58 -17.85
C LEU A 132 -1.36 3.77 -18.78
N LYS A 133 -1.08 4.96 -18.24
CA LYS A 133 -0.71 6.16 -19.04
C LYS A 133 0.56 5.90 -19.88
N ARG A 134 1.56 5.20 -19.33
CA ARG A 134 2.79 4.83 -20.09
C ARG A 134 2.53 3.81 -21.19
N PHE A 135 1.64 2.85 -20.96
CA PHE A 135 1.26 1.83 -21.94
C PHE A 135 0.73 2.47 -23.23
N TYR A 136 -0.14 3.46 -23.09
CA TYR A 136 -0.72 4.13 -24.26
C TYR A 136 0.21 5.18 -24.90
N LYS A 137 1.15 5.75 -24.18
CA LYS A 137 2.10 6.81 -24.62
C LYS A 137 1.42 8.07 -25.16
N ASP A 138 0.39 7.93 -26.00
CA ASP A 138 -0.35 9.05 -26.59
C ASP A 138 -1.30 9.67 -25.55
N LYS A 139 -1.00 10.93 -25.18
CA LYS A 139 -1.82 11.71 -24.24
C LYS A 139 -3.14 12.18 -24.84
N SER A 140 -3.29 12.13 -26.16
CA SER A 140 -4.50 12.58 -26.86
C SER A 140 -5.52 11.49 -27.08
N ILE A 141 -5.19 10.24 -26.76
CA ILE A 141 -6.06 9.08 -26.96
C ILE A 141 -7.42 9.27 -26.31
N LYS A 142 -8.46 9.03 -27.04
CA LYS A 142 -9.86 9.06 -26.57
C LYS A 142 -10.34 7.65 -26.23
N LEU A 143 -11.44 7.56 -25.46
CA LEU A 143 -12.01 6.24 -25.10
C LEU A 143 -12.49 5.43 -26.32
N GLU A 144 -12.92 6.13 -27.38
CA GLU A 144 -13.37 5.49 -28.62
C GLU A 144 -12.23 4.91 -29.45
N ASP A 145 -11.01 5.44 -29.26
CA ASP A 145 -9.80 5.03 -29.98
C ASP A 145 -9.03 3.93 -29.20
N LEU A 146 -9.61 3.41 -28.11
CA LEU A 146 -8.99 2.35 -27.33
C LEU A 146 -8.96 1.02 -28.11
N ASP A 147 -7.74 0.55 -28.38
CA ASP A 147 -7.51 -0.77 -28.94
C ASP A 147 -7.71 -1.83 -27.82
N TYR A 148 -8.89 -2.44 -27.78
CA TYR A 148 -9.23 -3.46 -26.79
C TYR A 148 -8.39 -4.73 -26.91
N PRO A 149 -8.08 -5.28 -28.08
CA PRO A 149 -7.10 -6.34 -28.25
C PRO A 149 -5.74 -6.02 -27.65
N LYS A 150 -5.23 -4.82 -27.93
CA LYS A 150 -3.97 -4.35 -27.33
C LYS A 150 -4.08 -4.22 -25.80
N LEU A 151 -5.20 -3.69 -25.30
CA LEU A 151 -5.43 -3.56 -23.85
C LEU A 151 -5.53 -4.93 -23.17
N PHE A 152 -6.08 -5.95 -23.86
CA PHE A 152 -6.11 -7.32 -23.36
C PHE A 152 -4.70 -7.84 -23.04
N ASP A 153 -3.70 -7.49 -23.87
CA ASP A 153 -2.30 -7.90 -23.70
C ASP A 153 -1.49 -7.00 -22.74
N TYR A 154 -2.12 -6.00 -22.09
CA TYR A 154 -1.47 -5.16 -21.10
C TYR A 154 -0.65 -5.94 -20.05
N PRO A 155 -1.12 -7.08 -19.49
CA PRO A 155 -0.32 -7.84 -18.54
C PRO A 155 0.97 -8.38 -19.15
N THR A 156 0.95 -8.85 -20.38
CA THR A 156 2.14 -9.33 -21.12
C THR A 156 3.15 -8.21 -21.29
N TRP A 157 2.69 -7.04 -21.79
CA TRP A 157 3.53 -5.85 -21.89
C TRP A 157 4.15 -5.47 -20.54
N ARG A 158 3.35 -5.55 -19.45
CA ARG A 158 3.79 -5.12 -18.12
C ARG A 158 4.87 -6.02 -17.53
N LEU A 159 4.83 -7.30 -17.84
CA LEU A 159 5.80 -8.31 -17.41
C LEU A 159 7.03 -8.41 -18.32
N THR A 160 6.97 -7.89 -19.55
CA THR A 160 8.09 -7.93 -20.48
C THR A 160 9.15 -6.90 -20.09
N PRO A 161 10.40 -7.29 -19.85
CA PRO A 161 11.49 -6.36 -19.59
C PRO A 161 11.77 -5.46 -20.79
N GLU A 162 11.74 -4.16 -20.60
CA GLU A 162 12.04 -3.17 -21.61
C GLU A 162 12.85 -2.02 -20.96
N PRO A 163 14.19 -2.06 -21.05
CA PRO A 163 15.05 -1.12 -20.31
C PRO A 163 14.80 0.36 -20.64
N THR A 164 14.38 0.65 -21.87
CA THR A 164 14.24 2.04 -22.35
C THR A 164 12.90 2.67 -22.01
N TRP A 165 11.82 1.90 -21.95
CA TRP A 165 10.46 2.43 -21.80
C TRP A 165 9.63 1.78 -20.71
N ASN A 166 10.06 0.64 -20.17
CA ASN A 166 9.42 -0.02 -19.03
C ASN A 166 10.42 -0.38 -17.91
N PRO A 167 11.17 0.61 -17.38
CA PRO A 167 12.19 0.36 -16.36
C PRO A 167 11.63 -0.15 -15.03
N THR A 168 10.30 -0.06 -14.83
CA THR A 168 9.60 -0.43 -13.59
C THR A 168 8.79 -1.71 -13.76
N VAL A 169 9.27 -2.68 -14.54
CA VAL A 169 8.64 -4.00 -14.64
C VAL A 169 8.51 -4.62 -13.24
N PRO A 170 7.31 -5.02 -12.82
CA PRO A 170 7.15 -5.73 -11.56
C PRO A 170 7.89 -7.08 -11.60
N LYS A 171 8.59 -7.38 -10.53
CA LYS A 171 9.31 -8.65 -10.41
C LYS A 171 8.40 -9.87 -10.23
N HIS A 172 7.14 -9.66 -9.83
CA HIS A 172 6.19 -10.72 -9.47
C HIS A 172 4.82 -10.50 -10.09
N ASN A 173 4.22 -11.57 -10.59
CA ASN A 173 2.86 -11.60 -11.16
C ASN A 173 1.82 -11.01 -10.19
N HIS A 174 2.00 -11.21 -8.87
CA HIS A 174 1.12 -10.64 -7.85
C HIS A 174 1.01 -9.10 -7.94
N SER A 175 2.10 -8.41 -8.25
CA SER A 175 2.10 -6.94 -8.41
C SER A 175 1.24 -6.53 -9.61
N VAL A 176 1.35 -7.27 -10.74
CA VAL A 176 0.53 -7.02 -11.93
C VAL A 176 -0.95 -7.30 -11.63
N CYS A 177 -1.27 -8.38 -10.91
CA CYS A 177 -2.64 -8.67 -10.48
C CYS A 177 -3.24 -7.54 -9.64
N THR A 178 -2.45 -6.94 -8.74
CA THR A 178 -2.89 -5.79 -7.92
C THR A 178 -3.09 -4.54 -8.77
N GLU A 179 -2.21 -4.29 -9.73
CA GLU A 179 -2.31 -3.22 -10.70
C GLU A 179 -3.57 -3.36 -11.55
N LEU A 180 -3.84 -4.55 -12.09
CA LEU A 180 -5.05 -4.86 -12.85
C LEU A 180 -6.33 -4.65 -12.04
N THR A 181 -6.33 -4.90 -10.74
CA THR A 181 -7.47 -4.60 -9.86
C THR A 181 -7.81 -3.11 -9.89
N THR A 182 -6.80 -2.25 -9.86
CA THR A 182 -6.98 -0.79 -9.96
C THR A 182 -7.48 -0.39 -11.36
N ILE A 183 -6.89 -0.95 -12.41
CA ILE A 183 -7.26 -0.66 -13.81
C ILE A 183 -8.70 -1.07 -14.07
N ARG A 184 -9.12 -2.27 -13.62
CA ARG A 184 -10.52 -2.71 -13.70
C ARG A 184 -11.47 -1.79 -12.93
N ALA A 185 -11.05 -1.29 -11.75
CA ALA A 185 -11.85 -0.34 -10.98
C ALA A 185 -12.03 0.98 -11.73
N PHE A 186 -11.00 1.47 -12.43
CA PHE A 186 -11.09 2.64 -13.30
C PHE A 186 -12.06 2.42 -14.48
N PHE A 187 -11.93 1.33 -15.21
CA PHE A 187 -12.88 1.02 -16.29
C PHE A 187 -14.30 0.76 -15.75
N GLY A 188 -14.44 0.16 -14.57
CA GLY A 188 -15.72 0.04 -13.86
C GLY A 188 -16.33 1.39 -13.49
N TYR A 189 -15.52 2.39 -13.16
CA TYR A 189 -15.96 3.76 -12.98
C TYR A 189 -16.50 4.34 -14.29
N LEU A 190 -15.77 4.21 -15.41
CA LEU A 190 -16.24 4.67 -16.73
C LEU A 190 -17.54 3.99 -17.18
N HIS A 191 -17.67 2.70 -16.92
CA HIS A 191 -18.90 1.96 -17.22
C HIS A 191 -20.08 2.49 -16.40
N ARG A 192 -19.94 2.66 -15.08
CA ARG A 192 -21.00 3.24 -14.23
C ARG A 192 -21.38 4.66 -14.62
N GLN A 193 -20.44 5.42 -15.16
CA GLN A 193 -20.70 6.77 -15.67
C GLN A 193 -21.31 6.78 -17.09
N GLY A 194 -21.52 5.63 -17.71
CA GLY A 194 -22.08 5.49 -19.05
C GLY A 194 -21.12 5.88 -20.19
N TYR A 195 -19.80 5.92 -19.94
CA TYR A 195 -18.85 6.24 -21.01
C TYR A 195 -18.49 5.04 -21.88
N ILE A 196 -18.49 3.85 -21.31
CA ILE A 196 -18.23 2.57 -22.01
C ILE A 196 -19.33 1.57 -21.72
N SER A 197 -19.59 0.65 -22.65
CA SER A 197 -20.65 -0.38 -22.54
C SER A 197 -20.28 -1.55 -21.65
N SER A 198 -18.99 -1.84 -21.50
CA SER A 198 -18.50 -2.95 -20.68
C SER A 198 -17.08 -2.68 -20.17
N VAL A 199 -16.73 -3.36 -19.09
CA VAL A 199 -15.35 -3.33 -18.56
C VAL A 199 -14.47 -4.22 -19.43
N PRO A 200 -13.31 -3.73 -19.92
CA PRO A 200 -12.40 -4.52 -20.72
C PRO A 200 -11.90 -5.76 -19.97
N SER A 201 -11.74 -6.86 -20.71
CA SER A 201 -11.05 -8.05 -20.25
C SER A 201 -9.54 -7.89 -20.36
N PHE A 202 -8.80 -8.64 -19.54
CA PHE A 202 -7.34 -8.67 -19.55
C PHE A 202 -6.87 -10.12 -19.53
N LYS A 203 -5.78 -10.40 -20.22
CA LYS A 203 -5.13 -11.71 -20.20
C LYS A 203 -4.91 -12.16 -18.75
N LYS A 204 -5.22 -13.40 -18.46
CA LYS A 204 -5.07 -13.97 -17.12
C LYS A 204 -3.59 -13.98 -16.74
N VAL A 205 -3.30 -13.45 -15.55
CA VAL A 205 -2.00 -13.58 -14.91
C VAL A 205 -2.19 -14.54 -13.75
N GLU A 206 -1.46 -15.64 -13.77
CA GLU A 206 -1.47 -16.57 -12.65
C GLU A 206 -0.77 -15.93 -11.46
N ARG A 207 -1.45 -15.94 -10.33
CA ARG A 207 -0.80 -15.57 -9.07
C ARG A 207 0.15 -16.70 -8.71
N GLU A 208 1.43 -16.38 -8.66
CA GLU A 208 2.38 -17.27 -8.00
C GLU A 208 1.82 -17.64 -6.63
N SER A 209 1.85 -18.91 -6.29
CA SER A 209 1.38 -19.36 -5.00
C SER A 209 2.11 -18.57 -3.91
N LEU A 210 1.40 -18.04 -2.92
CA LEU A 210 2.00 -17.32 -1.78
C LEU A 210 3.06 -18.17 -1.05
N ARG A 211 3.09 -19.48 -1.31
CA ARG A 211 4.10 -20.41 -0.81
C ARG A 211 5.53 -20.09 -1.28
N VAL A 212 5.70 -19.52 -2.48
CA VAL A 212 7.03 -19.20 -3.07
C VAL A 212 7.63 -17.93 -2.48
N ASN A 213 6.84 -17.01 -1.95
CA ASN A 213 7.29 -15.70 -1.44
C ASN A 213 7.12 -15.55 0.08
N ARG A 214 7.24 -16.65 0.85
CA ARG A 214 7.26 -16.55 2.31
C ARG A 214 8.47 -15.73 2.75
N ARG A 215 8.24 -14.76 3.62
CA ARG A 215 9.35 -14.11 4.31
C ARG A 215 9.94 -15.10 5.29
N ASP A 216 11.24 -15.25 5.22
CA ASP A 216 11.95 -16.13 6.09
C ASP A 216 11.90 -15.64 7.55
N TYR A 217 12.07 -16.55 8.47
CA TYR A 217 12.25 -16.29 9.89
C TYR A 217 13.61 -16.81 10.35
N LEU A 218 14.06 -16.33 11.50
CA LEU A 218 15.30 -16.75 12.12
C LEU A 218 15.02 -17.91 13.08
N ASN A 219 15.82 -18.96 13.03
CA ASN A 219 15.82 -19.95 14.11
C ASN A 219 16.44 -19.35 15.39
N ALA A 220 16.39 -20.07 16.52
CA ALA A 220 16.83 -19.56 17.81
C ALA A 220 18.29 -19.08 17.78
N ARG A 221 19.20 -19.88 17.22
CA ARG A 221 20.63 -19.54 17.07
C ARG A 221 20.82 -18.30 16.19
N GLN A 222 20.22 -18.28 15.01
CA GLN A 222 20.32 -17.12 14.11
C GLN A 222 19.76 -15.84 14.74
N TYR A 223 18.67 -15.96 15.50
CA TYR A 223 18.07 -14.83 16.20
C TYR A 223 18.97 -14.28 17.28
N ALA A 224 19.55 -15.15 18.13
CA ALA A 224 20.50 -14.76 19.18
C ALA A 224 21.73 -14.07 18.57
N GLN A 225 22.37 -14.69 17.56
CA GLN A 225 23.50 -14.11 16.85
C GLN A 225 23.19 -12.75 16.22
N THR A 226 22.00 -12.61 15.60
CA THR A 226 21.54 -11.33 15.06
C THR A 226 21.38 -10.29 16.16
N LEU A 227 20.73 -10.62 17.29
CA LEU A 227 20.56 -9.70 18.40
C LEU A 227 21.89 -9.22 18.98
N ASN A 228 22.84 -10.12 19.18
CA ASN A 228 24.17 -9.77 19.71
C ASN A 228 24.93 -8.85 18.75
N THR A 229 24.91 -9.15 17.46
CA THR A 229 25.53 -8.30 16.44
C THR A 229 24.89 -6.93 16.38
N VAL A 230 23.54 -6.84 16.42
CA VAL A 230 22.84 -5.57 16.42
C VAL A 230 23.04 -4.80 17.73
N ARG A 231 23.16 -5.50 18.87
CA ARG A 231 23.54 -4.89 20.16
C ARG A 231 24.92 -4.23 20.09
N ALA A 232 25.93 -4.95 19.58
CA ALA A 232 27.27 -4.39 19.39
C ALA A 232 27.25 -3.19 18.43
N TRP A 233 26.55 -3.30 17.30
CA TRP A 233 26.36 -2.20 16.35
C TRP A 233 25.70 -0.98 16.99
N SER A 234 24.71 -1.18 17.86
CA SER A 234 24.01 -0.09 18.54
C SER A 234 24.87 0.64 19.58
N ARG A 235 25.92 -0.01 20.09
CA ARG A 235 26.83 0.52 21.10
C ARG A 235 28.09 1.18 20.53
N ARG A 236 28.27 1.18 19.21
CA ARG A 236 29.44 1.81 18.57
C ARG A 236 29.52 3.30 18.92
N THR A 237 30.74 3.73 19.26
CA THR A 237 31.06 5.10 19.69
C THR A 237 31.67 5.96 18.57
N ASP A 238 32.07 5.35 17.45
CA ASP A 238 32.66 5.97 16.28
C ASP A 238 31.60 6.56 15.31
N VAL A 239 30.47 6.99 15.85
CA VAL A 239 29.31 7.48 15.10
C VAL A 239 28.77 8.77 15.74
N THR A 240 28.01 9.54 14.97
CA THR A 240 27.35 10.75 15.48
C THR A 240 26.28 10.41 16.52
N ASP A 241 25.95 11.36 17.41
CA ASP A 241 24.90 11.20 18.43
C ASP A 241 23.55 10.79 17.79
N ILE A 242 23.23 11.34 16.63
CA ILE A 242 22.00 10.98 15.89
C ILE A 242 22.04 9.53 15.43
N GLN A 243 23.18 9.07 14.94
CA GLN A 243 23.33 7.67 14.52
C GLN A 243 23.29 6.74 15.74
N SER A 244 23.99 7.09 16.83
CA SER A 244 23.96 6.35 18.09
C SER A 244 22.52 6.21 18.63
N TYR A 245 21.77 7.32 18.69
CA TYR A 245 20.37 7.30 19.09
C TYR A 245 19.53 6.38 18.17
N ASN A 246 19.62 6.56 16.85
CA ASN A 246 18.85 5.77 15.92
C ASN A 246 19.16 4.26 16.05
N ARG A 247 20.43 3.90 16.19
CA ARG A 247 20.86 2.52 16.33
C ARG A 247 20.32 1.88 17.60
N LYS A 248 20.39 2.58 18.73
CA LYS A 248 19.84 2.11 20.02
C LYS A 248 18.33 1.92 19.95
N VAL A 249 17.60 2.91 19.44
CA VAL A 249 16.13 2.82 19.28
C VAL A 249 15.73 1.66 18.37
N LEU A 250 16.46 1.41 17.29
CA LEU A 250 16.15 0.32 16.37
C LEU A 250 16.53 -1.06 16.89
N TYR A 251 17.57 -1.17 17.70
CA TYR A 251 17.85 -2.40 18.44
C TYR A 251 16.68 -2.76 19.37
N GLU A 252 16.16 -1.81 20.15
CA GLU A 252 14.99 -2.04 21.00
C GLU A 252 13.74 -2.36 20.17
N ALA A 253 13.58 -1.76 18.98
CA ALA A 253 12.47 -2.07 18.07
C ALA A 253 12.46 -3.55 17.63
N ILE A 254 13.62 -4.16 17.40
CA ILE A 254 13.73 -5.59 17.08
C ILE A 254 13.21 -6.44 18.23
N LYS A 255 13.65 -6.16 19.46
CA LYS A 255 13.21 -6.85 20.67
C LYS A 255 11.70 -6.74 20.87
N ILE A 256 11.18 -5.53 20.70
CA ILE A 256 9.74 -5.29 20.81
C ILE A 256 8.97 -6.07 19.74
N MET A 257 9.38 -6.04 18.48
CA MET A 257 8.68 -6.73 17.39
C MET A 257 8.61 -8.24 17.59
N SER A 258 9.71 -8.87 17.99
CA SER A 258 9.76 -10.32 18.17
C SER A 258 8.97 -10.80 19.40
N ASN A 259 8.89 -9.99 20.46
CA ASN A 259 8.21 -10.36 21.70
C ASN A 259 6.74 -9.89 21.78
N SER A 260 6.35 -8.88 21.03
CA SER A 260 4.95 -8.38 20.97
C SER A 260 4.21 -8.79 19.70
N LEU A 261 4.89 -9.38 18.73
CA LEU A 261 4.35 -9.78 17.43
C LEU A 261 3.70 -8.62 16.66
N LEU A 262 4.12 -7.39 16.91
CA LEU A 262 3.61 -6.19 16.23
C LEU A 262 4.04 -6.15 14.76
N ARG A 263 3.17 -5.61 13.89
CA ARG A 263 3.59 -5.22 12.57
C ARG A 263 4.46 -3.97 12.63
N ILE A 264 5.46 -3.87 11.78
CA ILE A 264 6.33 -2.68 11.71
C ILE A 264 5.53 -1.37 11.55
N GLY A 265 4.42 -1.40 10.82
CA GLY A 265 3.55 -0.24 10.66
C GLY A 265 2.79 0.14 11.94
N GLU A 266 2.44 -0.83 12.78
CA GLU A 266 1.84 -0.62 14.09
C GLU A 266 2.89 -0.08 15.07
N LEU A 267 4.05 -0.75 15.15
CA LEU A 267 5.17 -0.34 16.01
C LEU A 267 5.56 1.12 15.81
N ARG A 268 5.74 1.54 14.56
CA ARG A 268 6.16 2.92 14.23
C ARG A 268 5.15 4.00 14.60
N GLN A 269 3.91 3.62 14.88
CA GLN A 269 2.81 4.54 15.23
C GLN A 269 2.38 4.43 16.69
N LEU A 270 3.09 3.62 17.50
CA LEU A 270 2.82 3.54 18.93
C LEU A 270 3.08 4.88 19.62
N ARG A 271 2.18 5.21 20.54
CA ARG A 271 2.31 6.33 21.47
C ARG A 271 2.54 5.79 22.86
N TRP A 272 3.08 6.61 23.73
CA TRP A 272 3.24 6.24 25.13
C TRP A 272 1.90 5.96 25.82
N SER A 273 0.81 6.62 25.40
CA SER A 273 -0.55 6.34 25.87
C SER A 273 -1.09 4.96 25.47
N ASP A 274 -0.46 4.27 24.52
CA ASP A 274 -0.84 2.92 24.13
C ASP A 274 -0.28 1.85 25.08
N LEU A 275 0.57 2.24 26.06
CA LEU A 275 1.16 1.34 27.04
C LEU A 275 0.43 1.47 28.39
N GLU A 276 0.07 0.35 28.99
CA GLU A 276 -0.61 0.28 30.28
C GLU A 276 0.01 -0.77 31.19
N PRO A 277 -0.13 -0.62 32.52
CA PRO A 277 0.29 -1.66 33.47
C PRO A 277 -0.45 -2.98 33.22
N ALA A 278 0.26 -4.10 33.28
CA ALA A 278 -0.35 -5.43 33.23
C ALA A 278 -0.90 -5.85 34.61
N SER A 279 -1.82 -5.06 35.17
CA SER A 279 -2.34 -5.24 36.53
C SER A 279 -3.03 -6.59 36.78
N GLN A 280 -3.43 -7.31 35.73
CA GLN A 280 -3.98 -8.66 35.82
C GLN A 280 -2.93 -9.76 36.05
N LEU A 281 -1.64 -9.44 35.90
CA LEU A 281 -0.55 -10.39 36.14
C LEU A 281 -0.10 -10.35 37.62
N SER A 282 0.70 -11.33 38.03
CA SER A 282 1.37 -11.31 39.32
C SER A 282 2.25 -10.06 39.49
N LYS A 283 2.51 -9.64 40.73
CA LYS A 283 3.40 -8.49 40.97
C LYS A 283 4.82 -8.68 40.41
N GLU A 284 5.27 -9.92 40.33
CA GLU A 284 6.58 -10.25 39.75
C GLU A 284 6.55 -10.08 38.23
N ASP A 285 5.54 -10.65 37.57
CA ASP A 285 5.40 -10.52 36.11
C ASP A 285 5.18 -9.08 35.66
N GLN A 286 4.51 -8.25 36.50
CA GLN A 286 4.30 -6.83 36.23
C GLN A 286 5.61 -6.03 36.12
N LYS A 287 6.72 -6.53 36.65
CA LYS A 287 8.03 -5.87 36.52
C LYS A 287 8.54 -5.96 35.09
N ASN A 288 8.24 -7.04 34.40
CA ASN A 288 8.79 -7.37 33.09
C ASN A 288 7.76 -7.23 31.95
N ALA A 289 6.46 -7.26 32.26
CA ALA A 289 5.39 -7.24 31.27
C ALA A 289 4.47 -6.01 31.43
N HIS A 290 3.92 -5.60 30.31
CA HIS A 290 2.91 -4.55 30.22
C HIS A 290 1.89 -4.83 29.13
N ILE A 291 0.83 -4.06 29.11
CA ILE A 291 -0.19 -4.09 28.08
C ILE A 291 0.17 -3.10 26.97
N ILE A 292 0.04 -3.53 25.72
CA ILE A 292 0.10 -2.66 24.54
C ILE A 292 -1.29 -2.65 23.91
N ARG A 293 -1.93 -1.49 23.84
CA ARG A 293 -3.21 -1.29 23.13
C ARG A 293 -2.94 -0.86 21.70
N ILE A 294 -3.37 -1.66 20.75
CA ILE A 294 -3.26 -1.32 19.33
C ILE A 294 -4.57 -0.67 18.91
N ARG A 295 -4.50 0.64 18.68
CA ARG A 295 -5.65 1.45 18.25
C ARG A 295 -6.09 1.05 16.84
N LYS A 296 -7.40 1.16 16.56
CA LYS A 296 -7.95 0.82 15.22
C LYS A 296 -7.29 1.59 14.07
N GLU A 297 -6.85 2.82 14.33
CA GLU A 297 -6.24 3.72 13.35
C GLU A 297 -4.91 3.20 12.82
N ILE A 298 -4.18 2.42 13.62
CA ILE A 298 -2.86 1.90 13.24
C ILE A 298 -2.90 0.45 12.80
N THR A 299 -4.06 -0.24 12.92
CA THR A 299 -4.20 -1.63 12.45
C THR A 299 -4.47 -1.68 10.94
N LYS A 300 -4.00 -2.75 10.30
CA LYS A 300 -4.25 -2.99 8.87
C LYS A 300 -5.72 -3.24 8.55
N VAL A 301 -6.46 -3.85 9.48
CA VAL A 301 -7.86 -4.27 9.29
C VAL A 301 -8.87 -3.38 9.99
N GLY A 302 -8.43 -2.35 10.72
CA GLY A 302 -9.31 -1.44 11.46
C GLY A 302 -9.87 -2.02 12.76
N GLU A 303 -9.40 -3.17 13.23
CA GLU A 303 -9.83 -3.80 14.48
C GLU A 303 -8.79 -3.55 15.58
N PRO A 304 -9.16 -2.93 16.71
CA PRO A 304 -8.26 -2.73 17.83
C PRO A 304 -7.99 -4.08 18.53
N ARG A 305 -6.84 -4.19 19.18
CA ARG A 305 -6.50 -5.33 20.02
C ARG A 305 -5.56 -4.96 21.15
N THR A 306 -5.54 -5.80 22.15
CA THR A 306 -4.69 -5.63 23.34
C THR A 306 -3.71 -6.78 23.43
N LEU A 307 -2.46 -6.48 23.75
CA LEU A 307 -1.36 -7.41 23.86
C LEU A 307 -0.75 -7.31 25.25
N VAL A 308 -0.33 -8.42 25.84
CA VAL A 308 0.58 -8.44 26.98
C VAL A 308 1.97 -8.75 26.44
N SER A 309 2.97 -7.94 26.74
CA SER A 309 4.30 -8.09 26.17
C SER A 309 5.41 -7.95 27.22
N PRO A 310 6.39 -8.86 27.22
CA PRO A 310 7.55 -8.82 28.13
C PRO A 310 8.65 -7.88 27.58
N THR A 311 8.32 -6.63 27.33
CA THR A 311 9.20 -5.65 26.68
C THR A 311 9.37 -4.35 27.48
N VAL A 312 9.17 -4.40 28.79
CA VAL A 312 9.31 -3.25 29.70
C VAL A 312 10.69 -2.62 29.56
N ASP A 313 11.76 -3.41 29.57
CA ASP A 313 13.14 -2.91 29.47
C ASP A 313 13.41 -2.17 28.16
N ALA A 314 12.91 -2.72 27.05
CA ALA A 314 13.08 -2.11 25.74
C ALA A 314 12.41 -0.73 25.66
N PHE A 315 11.21 -0.58 26.19
CA PHE A 315 10.53 0.71 26.25
C PHE A 315 11.15 1.66 27.28
N ASN A 316 11.66 1.14 28.40
CA ASN A 316 12.41 1.94 29.36
C ASN A 316 13.67 2.53 28.73
N THR A 317 14.44 1.73 27.99
CA THR A 317 15.62 2.22 27.27
C THR A 317 15.25 3.34 26.30
N ILE A 318 14.18 3.18 25.53
CA ILE A 318 13.72 4.24 24.60
C ILE A 318 13.28 5.49 25.38
N ARG A 319 12.58 5.33 26.50
CA ARG A 319 12.17 6.44 27.36
C ARG A 319 13.38 7.24 27.85
N GLU A 320 14.42 6.55 28.33
CA GLU A 320 15.67 7.15 28.80
C GLU A 320 16.42 7.87 27.68
N LEU A 321 16.55 7.25 26.52
CA LEU A 321 17.15 7.87 25.34
C LEU A 321 16.45 9.17 24.91
N ARG A 322 15.15 9.27 25.20
CA ARG A 322 14.34 10.46 24.93
C ARG A 322 14.38 11.50 26.08
N GLY A 323 15.08 11.19 27.18
CA GLY A 323 15.09 12.07 28.35
C GLY A 323 13.73 12.22 29.05
N ILE A 324 12.79 11.28 28.83
CA ILE A 324 11.48 11.32 29.49
C ILE A 324 11.65 10.86 30.94
N PRO A 325 11.33 11.68 31.95
CA PRO A 325 11.55 11.35 33.33
C PRO A 325 10.65 10.19 33.79
N LYS A 326 11.17 9.38 34.71
CA LYS A 326 10.37 8.38 35.41
C LYS A 326 9.57 9.07 36.51
N GLN A 327 8.25 8.81 36.58
CA GLN A 327 7.45 9.28 37.70
C GLN A 327 7.71 8.41 38.93
N PRO A 328 8.17 8.96 40.05
CA PRO A 328 8.40 8.21 41.29
C PRO A 328 7.11 7.54 41.77
N ARG A 329 7.23 6.32 42.27
CA ARG A 329 6.13 5.56 42.89
C ARG A 329 4.97 5.15 41.96
N SER A 330 5.06 5.39 40.67
CA SER A 330 4.04 4.97 39.72
C SER A 330 4.44 3.63 39.07
N PRO A 331 3.48 2.71 38.86
CA PRO A 331 3.75 1.47 38.13
C PRO A 331 4.11 1.78 36.67
N TRP A 332 4.87 0.91 36.03
CA TRP A 332 5.16 1.02 34.60
C TRP A 332 3.86 0.96 33.75
N PRO A 333 3.69 1.74 32.71
CA PRO A 333 4.59 2.77 32.12
C PRO A 333 4.39 4.15 32.74
N SER A 334 5.20 4.51 33.68
CA SER A 334 5.19 5.76 34.41
C SER A 334 5.57 6.97 33.52
N ILE A 335 4.70 7.31 32.59
CA ILE A 335 4.92 8.41 31.62
C ILE A 335 4.19 9.66 32.03
N PRO A 336 4.88 10.81 32.15
CA PRO A 336 4.25 12.09 32.44
C PRO A 336 3.16 12.47 31.42
N PRO A 337 2.08 13.16 31.83
CA PRO A 337 0.94 13.46 30.98
C PRO A 337 1.30 14.16 29.66
N GLU A 338 2.28 15.06 29.67
CA GLU A 338 2.75 15.84 28.51
C GLU A 338 3.39 14.97 27.42
N PHE A 339 3.93 13.79 27.78
CA PHE A 339 4.54 12.86 26.81
C PHE A 339 3.57 11.77 26.32
N ARG A 340 2.46 11.53 27.00
CA ARG A 340 1.56 10.38 26.71
C ARG A 340 1.11 10.30 25.25
N ASN A 341 0.78 11.42 24.64
CA ASN A 341 0.30 11.45 23.26
C ASN A 341 1.41 11.44 22.20
N GLN A 342 2.66 11.56 22.62
CA GLN A 342 3.80 11.54 21.71
C GLN A 342 4.07 10.13 21.19
N LEU A 343 4.59 10.04 19.96
CA LEU A 343 5.07 8.78 19.38
C LEU A 343 6.28 8.27 20.17
N ILE A 344 6.42 6.96 20.25
CA ILE A 344 7.56 6.31 20.90
C ILE A 344 8.81 6.41 20.03
N PHE A 345 8.66 6.14 18.72
CA PHE A 345 9.75 6.11 17.74
C PHE A 345 9.86 7.44 16.98
N THR A 346 10.69 8.33 17.51
CA THR A 346 10.84 9.72 17.02
C THR A 346 12.26 10.02 16.58
N LYS A 347 12.45 11.15 15.90
CA LYS A 347 13.78 11.66 15.56
C LYS A 347 14.53 12.08 16.83
N ALA A 348 15.87 11.97 16.82
CA ALA A 348 16.71 12.34 17.96
C ALA A 348 16.59 13.83 18.37
N ARG A 349 16.56 14.73 17.39
CA ARG A 349 16.54 16.19 17.62
C ARG A 349 15.15 16.82 17.58
N ASP A 350 14.17 16.10 17.03
CA ASP A 350 12.79 16.57 16.89
C ASP A 350 11.86 15.44 17.32
N GLN A 351 11.59 15.40 18.61
CA GLN A 351 10.82 14.32 19.24
C GLN A 351 9.31 14.41 18.97
N GLU A 352 8.83 15.43 18.28
CA GLU A 352 7.45 15.51 17.80
C GLU A 352 7.29 14.77 16.46
N GLN A 353 8.38 14.62 15.71
CA GLN A 353 8.37 13.99 14.40
C GLN A 353 8.69 12.49 14.46
N PRO A 354 7.96 11.65 13.72
CA PRO A 354 8.24 10.23 13.65
C PRO A 354 9.63 9.95 13.07
N LEU A 355 10.26 8.88 13.53
CA LEU A 355 11.47 8.36 12.89
C LEU A 355 11.17 7.97 11.45
N GLY A 356 11.79 8.68 10.51
CA GLY A 356 11.49 8.60 9.08
C GLY A 356 11.78 7.22 8.47
N THR A 357 11.01 6.83 7.46
CA THR A 357 11.18 5.56 6.73
C THR A 357 12.60 5.41 6.16
N GLY A 358 13.21 6.51 5.70
CA GLY A 358 14.60 6.51 5.22
C GLY A 358 15.60 6.07 6.29
N THR A 359 15.42 6.50 7.56
CA THR A 359 16.27 6.07 8.68
C THR A 359 16.09 4.58 8.95
N TRP A 360 14.83 4.08 9.01
CA TRP A 360 14.56 2.65 9.16
C TRP A 360 15.23 1.81 8.06
N ASN A 361 15.15 2.26 6.80
CA ASN A 361 15.72 1.52 5.68
C ASN A 361 17.26 1.56 5.68
N ARG A 362 17.87 2.70 5.99
CA ARG A 362 19.34 2.80 6.06
C ARG A 362 19.91 1.92 7.16
N CYS A 363 19.38 2.02 8.37
CA CYS A 363 19.83 1.17 9.48
C CYS A 363 19.55 -0.31 9.21
N TRP A 364 18.46 -0.63 8.52
CA TRP A 364 18.19 -2.00 8.06
C TRP A 364 19.26 -2.50 7.10
N GLN A 365 19.71 -1.66 6.19
CA GLN A 365 20.79 -2.04 5.26
C GLN A 365 22.09 -2.30 6.00
N GLU A 366 22.46 -1.46 6.99
CA GLU A 366 23.64 -1.70 7.85
C GLU A 366 23.52 -3.04 8.60
N ILE A 367 22.35 -3.34 9.21
CA ILE A 367 22.12 -4.61 9.90
C ILE A 367 22.20 -5.79 8.93
N LYS A 368 21.65 -5.65 7.74
CA LYS A 368 21.71 -6.70 6.72
C LYS A 368 23.14 -7.00 6.29
N GLU A 369 23.96 -5.99 6.07
CA GLU A 369 25.37 -6.14 5.72
C GLU A 369 26.15 -6.87 6.83
N LEU A 370 25.85 -6.60 8.09
CA LEU A 370 26.51 -7.25 9.24
C LEU A 370 26.09 -8.71 9.46
N CYS A 371 24.84 -9.07 9.11
CA CYS A 371 24.25 -10.34 9.54
C CYS A 371 23.99 -11.33 8.40
N ALA A 372 23.76 -10.86 7.14
CA ALA A 372 23.23 -11.71 6.08
C ALA A 372 24.17 -12.88 5.75
N GLU A 373 25.41 -12.60 5.41
CA GLU A 373 26.39 -13.62 5.03
C GLU A 373 26.78 -14.51 6.21
N ARG A 374 26.87 -13.93 7.41
CA ARG A 374 27.36 -14.62 8.60
C ARG A 374 26.35 -15.57 9.23
N TYR A 375 25.05 -15.17 9.23
CA TYR A 375 24.06 -15.85 10.04
C TYR A 375 22.79 -16.26 9.28
N TRP A 376 22.39 -15.52 8.24
CA TRP A 376 21.10 -15.72 7.59
C TRP A 376 21.15 -16.68 6.40
N GLY A 377 22.34 -16.88 5.80
CA GLY A 377 22.50 -17.67 4.58
C GLY A 377 21.64 -17.11 3.45
N ASN A 378 20.90 -17.97 2.76
CA ASN A 378 20.03 -17.58 1.65
C ASN A 378 18.68 -17.00 2.07
N LYS A 379 18.45 -16.75 3.37
CA LYS A 379 17.17 -16.25 3.88
C LYS A 379 16.94 -14.78 3.52
N ASN A 380 15.75 -14.47 3.05
CA ASN A 380 15.32 -13.10 2.76
C ASN A 380 14.74 -12.45 4.04
N ILE A 381 15.61 -12.08 4.96
CA ILE A 381 15.22 -11.44 6.22
C ILE A 381 14.89 -9.97 6.00
N THR A 382 13.82 -9.52 6.63
CA THR A 382 13.32 -8.14 6.62
C THR A 382 12.88 -7.74 8.04
N TRP A 383 12.57 -6.47 8.28
CA TRP A 383 11.95 -6.05 9.55
C TRP A 383 10.77 -6.94 9.95
N TYR A 384 9.94 -7.32 9.00
CA TYR A 384 8.78 -8.16 9.26
C TYR A 384 9.15 -9.59 9.69
N SER A 385 10.34 -10.05 9.34
CA SER A 385 10.85 -11.38 9.73
C SER A 385 11.01 -11.53 11.23
N PHE A 386 11.26 -10.46 11.99
CA PHE A 386 11.31 -10.52 13.45
C PHE A 386 9.95 -10.87 14.08
N ARG A 387 8.88 -10.34 13.51
CA ARG A 387 7.54 -10.78 13.90
C ARG A 387 7.30 -12.25 13.54
N HIS A 388 7.72 -12.68 12.33
CA HIS A 388 7.63 -14.09 11.94
C HIS A 388 8.43 -14.98 12.89
N THR A 389 9.63 -14.57 13.27
CA THR A 389 10.44 -15.27 14.26
C THR A 389 9.70 -15.42 15.60
N GLY A 390 9.13 -14.36 16.12
CA GLY A 390 8.34 -14.42 17.35
C GLY A 390 7.12 -15.33 17.26
N ILE A 391 6.37 -15.30 16.13
CA ILE A 391 5.25 -16.21 15.90
C ILE A 391 5.74 -17.67 15.80
N SER A 392 6.83 -17.93 15.07
CA SER A 392 7.43 -19.27 14.96
C SER A 392 7.84 -19.81 16.32
N PHE A 393 8.43 -18.99 17.18
CA PHE A 393 8.78 -19.40 18.55
C PHE A 393 7.53 -19.68 19.41
N ALA A 394 6.44 -18.94 19.24
CA ALA A 394 5.19 -19.20 19.93
C ALA A 394 4.56 -20.54 19.50
N VAL A 395 4.55 -20.81 18.19
CA VAL A 395 4.06 -22.09 17.64
C VAL A 395 4.94 -23.25 18.12
N ALA A 396 6.26 -23.12 18.08
CA ALA A 396 7.19 -24.13 18.57
C ALA A 396 7.05 -24.42 20.08
N ARG A 397 6.46 -23.49 20.83
CA ARG A 397 6.09 -23.67 22.25
C ARG A 397 4.63 -24.12 22.46
N ASN A 398 3.99 -24.62 21.42
CA ASN A 398 2.61 -25.11 21.44
C ASN A 398 1.57 -24.08 21.90
N VAL A 399 1.80 -22.77 21.65
CA VAL A 399 0.78 -21.76 21.88
C VAL A 399 -0.40 -22.01 20.91
N PRO A 400 -1.65 -22.16 21.40
CA PRO A 400 -2.78 -22.46 20.54
C PRO A 400 -2.98 -21.41 19.44
N HIS A 401 -3.28 -21.85 18.22
CA HIS A 401 -3.34 -20.99 17.04
C HIS A 401 -4.38 -19.87 17.13
N LEU A 402 -5.55 -20.14 17.75
CA LEU A 402 -6.60 -19.14 17.86
C LEU A 402 -6.20 -17.96 18.78
N PRO A 403 -5.74 -18.16 20.02
CA PRO A 403 -5.18 -17.07 20.83
C PRO A 403 -4.02 -16.37 20.14
N LEU A 404 -3.09 -17.12 19.54
CA LEU A 404 -1.93 -16.56 18.85
C LEU A 404 -2.33 -15.67 17.66
N SER A 405 -3.31 -16.10 16.86
CA SER A 405 -3.82 -15.33 15.71
C SER A 405 -4.47 -14.02 16.15
N LYS A 406 -5.28 -14.04 17.23
CA LYS A 406 -5.88 -12.85 17.83
C LYS A 406 -4.80 -11.90 18.37
N PHE A 407 -3.84 -12.44 19.11
CA PHE A 407 -2.71 -11.68 19.65
C PHE A 407 -1.90 -11.03 18.52
N ALA A 408 -1.51 -11.79 17.52
CA ALA A 408 -0.78 -11.26 16.37
C ALA A 408 -1.65 -10.37 15.45
N GLY A 409 -2.99 -10.39 15.57
CA GLY A 409 -3.89 -9.66 14.67
C GLY A 409 -3.79 -10.16 13.22
N THR A 410 -3.78 -11.48 13.04
CA THR A 410 -3.75 -12.16 11.73
C THR A 410 -4.82 -13.24 11.69
N GLY A 411 -5.17 -13.76 10.52
CA GLY A 411 -6.14 -14.85 10.42
C GLY A 411 -5.58 -16.17 10.94
N THR A 412 -6.41 -16.98 11.60
CA THR A 412 -6.04 -18.32 12.11
C THR A 412 -5.49 -19.19 10.97
N ARG A 413 -6.20 -19.21 9.84
CA ARG A 413 -5.74 -19.91 8.63
C ARG A 413 -4.33 -19.49 8.18
N TYR A 414 -3.98 -18.20 8.32
CA TYR A 414 -2.62 -17.74 8.00
C TYR A 414 -1.58 -18.32 8.96
N VAL A 415 -1.91 -18.44 10.26
CA VAL A 415 -1.02 -19.09 11.23
C VAL A 415 -0.86 -20.58 10.87
N GLU A 416 -1.94 -21.27 10.56
CA GLU A 416 -1.95 -22.67 10.14
C GLU A 416 -1.17 -22.87 8.83
N ASP A 417 -1.51 -22.15 7.76
CA ASP A 417 -0.88 -22.30 6.44
C ASP A 417 0.63 -21.97 6.45
N VAL A 418 1.05 -21.03 7.31
CA VAL A 418 2.46 -20.59 7.35
C VAL A 418 3.31 -21.45 8.28
N TYR A 419 2.74 -21.98 9.37
CA TYR A 419 3.52 -22.62 10.43
C TYR A 419 3.28 -24.13 10.56
N TYR A 420 2.16 -24.66 10.05
CA TYR A 420 1.81 -26.08 10.13
C TYR A 420 2.72 -26.99 9.28
N HIS A 421 3.38 -26.44 8.25
CA HIS A 421 4.28 -27.23 7.40
C HIS A 421 5.70 -27.41 7.98
N HIS A 422 5.94 -26.96 9.20
CA HIS A 422 7.21 -27.09 9.89
C HIS A 422 7.31 -28.29 10.85
N GLU A 423 6.39 -29.28 10.74
CA GLU A 423 6.42 -30.43 11.64
C GLU A 423 7.77 -31.16 11.65
N ALA A 424 8.41 -31.32 10.49
CA ALA A 424 9.72 -31.97 10.43
C ALA A 424 10.86 -31.13 11.05
N GLU A 425 10.86 -29.80 10.83
CA GLU A 425 11.81 -28.88 11.50
C GLU A 425 11.40 -28.67 12.97
N THR A 426 10.10 -28.71 13.28
CA THR A 426 9.56 -28.62 14.64
C THR A 426 9.97 -29.81 15.47
N GLN A 427 10.02 -31.02 14.91
CA GLN A 427 10.49 -32.20 15.63
C GLN A 427 11.98 -32.09 15.98
N GLN A 428 12.82 -31.60 15.07
CA GLN A 428 14.24 -31.34 15.35
C GLN A 428 14.42 -30.25 16.43
N ILE A 429 13.61 -29.19 16.37
CA ILE A 429 13.59 -28.13 17.38
C ILE A 429 13.03 -28.68 18.72
N TYR A 430 12.02 -29.54 18.67
CA TYR A 430 11.48 -30.18 19.85
C TYR A 430 12.51 -31.10 20.53
N ASP A 431 13.24 -31.87 19.74
CA ASP A 431 14.32 -32.73 20.25
C ASP A 431 15.45 -31.91 20.86
N LEU A 432 15.78 -30.77 20.26
CA LEU A 432 16.74 -29.80 20.79
C LEU A 432 16.22 -29.16 22.09
N LEU A 433 14.93 -28.80 22.14
CA LEU A 433 14.30 -28.23 23.33
C LEU A 433 14.08 -29.27 24.43
N GLN A 434 13.89 -30.55 24.09
CA GLN A 434 13.87 -31.65 25.06
C GLN A 434 15.25 -31.87 25.68
N GLN A 435 16.32 -31.75 24.92
CA GLN A 435 17.69 -31.76 25.47
C GLN A 435 17.91 -30.55 26.40
N ASN A 436 17.39 -29.37 26.06
CA ASN A 436 17.44 -28.18 26.90
C ASN A 436 16.46 -28.24 28.10
N ARG A 437 15.37 -29.04 28.04
CA ARG A 437 14.43 -29.22 29.17
C ARG A 437 15.09 -29.88 30.36
N LYS A 438 16.13 -30.71 30.16
CA LYS A 438 16.98 -31.21 31.24
C LYS A 438 17.78 -30.07 31.91
N PHE A 439 18.14 -29.04 31.17
CA PHE A 439 18.75 -27.82 31.67
C PHE A 439 17.76 -26.95 32.46
N PHE A 440 16.53 -26.76 31.95
CA PHE A 440 15.52 -25.93 32.59
C PHE A 440 14.91 -26.53 33.88
N ASN A 441 14.91 -27.85 34.03
CA ASN A 441 14.41 -28.50 35.24
C ASN A 441 15.44 -28.62 36.38
N GLN A 442 16.70 -28.21 36.13
CA GLN A 442 17.76 -28.25 37.12
C GLN A 442 18.06 -26.92 37.84
N SER A 443 17.42 -25.81 37.41
CA SER A 443 17.69 -24.52 38.02
C SER A 443 16.54 -23.56 38.01
N VAL A 444 15.65 -23.66 38.95
CA VAL A 444 14.72 -22.57 39.33
C VAL A 444 15.48 -21.43 40.04
N ASP A 445 16.71 -21.67 40.47
CA ASP A 445 17.60 -20.68 41.13
C ASP A 445 18.64 -20.02 40.21
N GLU A 446 18.72 -20.40 38.93
CA GLU A 446 19.77 -19.99 37.99
C GLU A 446 19.34 -19.02 36.88
N GLU A 447 18.29 -18.21 37.12
CA GLU A 447 17.91 -17.15 36.15
C GLU A 447 19.02 -16.12 35.91
N LYS A 448 19.98 -16.01 36.83
CA LYS A 448 21.19 -15.19 36.64
C LYS A 448 22.22 -15.85 35.75
N ASP A 449 22.36 -17.17 35.84
CA ASP A 449 23.39 -17.93 35.12
C ASP A 449 23.00 -18.18 33.65
N PHE A 450 21.69 -18.22 33.31
CA PHE A 450 21.27 -18.38 31.91
C PHE A 450 21.71 -17.21 30.99
N LEU A 451 21.73 -15.99 31.49
CA LEU A 451 22.27 -14.84 30.76
C LEU A 451 23.82 -14.86 30.73
N VAL A 452 24.44 -15.37 31.81
CA VAL A 452 25.89 -15.52 31.93
C VAL A 452 26.37 -16.70 31.07
N ASP A 453 25.63 -17.82 31.01
CA ASP A 453 25.98 -18.98 30.17
C ASP A 453 25.76 -18.69 28.67
N LEU A 454 24.72 -17.90 28.31
CA LEU A 454 24.60 -17.43 26.94
C LEU A 454 25.75 -16.46 26.57
N GLU A 455 26.20 -15.65 27.49
CA GLU A 455 27.37 -14.80 27.32
C GLU A 455 28.68 -15.64 27.24
N SER A 456 28.85 -16.70 28.04
CA SER A 456 30.02 -17.57 28.01
C SER A 456 30.07 -18.47 26.78
N VAL A 457 28.95 -19.01 26.32
CA VAL A 457 28.87 -19.80 25.07
C VAL A 457 29.08 -18.91 23.84
N LEU A 458 28.88 -17.60 23.97
CA LEU A 458 29.09 -16.63 22.90
C LEU A 458 30.50 -15.99 22.96
N GLU A 459 31.17 -15.98 24.12
CA GLU A 459 32.58 -15.62 24.26
C GLU A 459 33.54 -16.71 23.73
N ASP A 460 33.15 -18.00 23.81
CA ASP A 460 33.90 -19.14 23.24
C ASP A 460 33.75 -19.26 21.70
N ILE A 461 32.89 -18.49 21.07
CA ILE A 461 32.84 -18.31 19.61
C ILE A 461 33.75 -17.13 19.28
N ASP A 462 35.04 -17.37 19.46
CA ASP A 462 36.12 -16.47 19.12
C ASP A 462 35.97 -15.89 17.71
N LEU A 463 36.08 -14.57 17.66
CA LEU A 463 36.30 -13.79 16.46
C LEU A 463 37.68 -14.19 15.86
N LYS A 464 37.73 -15.28 15.12
CA LYS A 464 38.79 -15.53 14.16
C LYS A 464 38.30 -15.32 12.74
#